data_aa1f3b261ee793b0fbd06e4b614e9377
#
_entry.id   aa1f3b261ee793b0fbd06e4b614e9377
#
_cell.length_a   1.000
_cell.length_b   1.000
_cell.length_c   1.000
_cell.angle_alpha   90.00
_cell.angle_beta   90.00
_cell.angle_gamma   90.00
#
_symmetry.space_group_name_H-M   'P 1'
#
loop_
_entity.id
_entity.type
_entity.pdbx_description
1 polymer ?
#
loop_
_entity_poly.entity_id
_entity_poly.type
_entity_poly.pdbx_seq_one_letter_code
_entity_poly.pdbx_strand_id
1 'polypeptide(L)'
;MKSVLITGVNGGIGGACADEFKSHGYHVYGTDKAEVTNGAADEFFPGSITDEDMWKRISENFKKKNVALDALVNIAGRNYFSPIEQADINEWRDMFDVNVNGMVCAIKHSKQFLEKTNTPAIVNMSSISGYIGSHGYAAYCATKGAVDSLTKSLSLELAPKIRVNAVAPGWIETPFTVAGLELSDDPVQYRKNVEQMHALNRVGTPQEIAKVIYWLSSADSSFMTGSVVISDGGYMVKN
;
A
#
# COMPACT_ATOMS: atom_id res chain seq x y z
N MET A 1 -23.00 -5.85 -5.74
CA MET A 1 -21.68 -5.88 -6.38
C MET A 1 -20.66 -5.57 -5.31
N LYS A 2 -19.61 -6.36 -5.19
CA LYS A 2 -18.52 -6.07 -4.24
C LYS A 2 -17.75 -4.83 -4.67
N SER A 3 -17.16 -4.11 -3.71
CA SER A 3 -16.39 -2.92 -4.04
C SER A 3 -15.12 -2.78 -3.19
N VAL A 4 -14.11 -2.13 -3.76
CA VAL A 4 -12.84 -1.85 -3.12
C VAL A 4 -12.44 -0.39 -3.34
N LEU A 5 -11.84 0.23 -2.32
CA LEU A 5 -11.17 1.52 -2.47
C LEU A 5 -9.65 1.30 -2.40
N ILE A 6 -8.92 1.78 -3.41
CA ILE A 6 -7.47 1.63 -3.54
C ILE A 6 -6.82 3.03 -3.54
N THR A 7 -5.92 3.29 -2.62
CA THR A 7 -5.09 4.49 -2.63
C THR A 7 -3.81 4.25 -3.43
N GLY A 8 -3.33 5.25 -4.20
CA GLY A 8 -2.17 5.08 -5.08
C GLY A 8 -2.48 4.20 -6.29
N VAL A 9 -3.70 4.26 -6.80
CA VAL A 9 -4.23 3.36 -7.84
C VAL A 9 -3.50 3.48 -9.18
N ASN A 10 -2.91 4.64 -9.48
CA ASN A 10 -2.13 4.85 -10.70
C ASN A 10 -0.69 4.30 -10.62
N GLY A 11 -0.23 3.87 -9.44
CA GLY A 11 1.07 3.25 -9.25
C GLY A 11 1.13 1.81 -9.78
N GLY A 12 2.34 1.25 -9.91
CA GLY A 12 2.52 -0.10 -10.43
C GLY A 12 1.75 -1.17 -9.66
N ILE A 13 1.89 -1.22 -8.33
CA ILE A 13 1.14 -2.17 -7.48
C ILE A 13 -0.34 -1.77 -7.43
N GLY A 14 -0.66 -0.46 -7.37
CA GLY A 14 -2.04 0.02 -7.33
C GLY A 14 -2.84 -0.39 -8.56
N GLY A 15 -2.28 -0.20 -9.75
CA GLY A 15 -2.89 -0.63 -11.02
C GLY A 15 -3.07 -2.15 -11.08
N ALA A 16 -2.04 -2.92 -10.71
CA ALA A 16 -2.14 -4.37 -10.66
C ALA A 16 -3.21 -4.87 -9.66
N CYS A 17 -3.37 -4.19 -8.52
CA CYS A 17 -4.46 -4.48 -7.59
C CYS A 17 -5.83 -4.16 -8.21
N ALA A 18 -5.96 -3.04 -8.90
CA ALA A 18 -7.21 -2.70 -9.57
C ALA A 18 -7.62 -3.77 -10.59
N ASP A 19 -6.67 -4.24 -11.40
CA ASP A 19 -6.91 -5.33 -12.37
C ASP A 19 -7.28 -6.63 -11.67
N GLU A 20 -6.59 -7.01 -10.60
CA GLU A 20 -6.86 -8.22 -9.83
C GLU A 20 -8.27 -8.18 -9.23
N PHE A 21 -8.65 -7.09 -8.57
CA PHE A 21 -10.00 -6.94 -8.00
C PHE A 21 -11.09 -6.94 -9.07
N LYS A 22 -10.88 -6.26 -10.21
CA LYS A 22 -11.81 -6.28 -11.36
C LYS A 22 -12.00 -7.69 -11.91
N SER A 23 -10.93 -8.49 -12.03
CA SER A 23 -11.01 -9.87 -12.50
C SER A 23 -11.89 -10.76 -11.62
N HIS A 24 -12.07 -10.36 -10.35
CA HIS A 24 -12.95 -10.99 -9.37
C HIS A 24 -14.32 -10.30 -9.22
N GLY A 25 -14.69 -9.42 -10.14
CA GLY A 25 -16.01 -8.78 -10.21
C GLY A 25 -16.23 -7.66 -9.19
N TYR A 26 -15.17 -7.05 -8.67
CA TYR A 26 -15.28 -5.87 -7.82
C TYR A 26 -15.41 -4.59 -8.65
N HIS A 27 -16.18 -3.64 -8.15
CA HIS A 27 -16.12 -2.25 -8.58
C HIS A 27 -14.96 -1.56 -7.86
N VAL A 28 -14.06 -0.94 -8.61
CA VAL A 28 -12.84 -0.32 -8.10
C VAL A 28 -13.00 1.18 -7.99
N TYR A 29 -13.04 1.69 -6.78
CA TYR A 29 -12.81 3.09 -6.48
C TYR A 29 -11.32 3.32 -6.30
N GLY A 30 -10.77 4.38 -6.90
CA GLY A 30 -9.35 4.69 -6.82
C GLY A 30 -9.09 6.14 -6.44
N THR A 31 -8.02 6.39 -5.70
CA THR A 31 -7.49 7.75 -5.49
C THR A 31 -5.98 7.77 -5.73
N ASP A 32 -5.50 8.87 -6.25
CA ASP A 32 -4.08 9.13 -6.47
C ASP A 32 -3.84 10.65 -6.47
N LYS A 33 -2.59 11.07 -6.20
CA LYS A 33 -2.19 12.49 -6.30
C LYS A 33 -2.20 13.03 -7.73
N ALA A 34 -2.14 12.15 -8.73
CA ALA A 34 -2.27 12.52 -10.13
C ALA A 34 -3.69 13.03 -10.41
N GLU A 35 -3.81 14.06 -11.24
CA GLU A 35 -5.11 14.65 -11.58
C GLU A 35 -5.94 13.76 -12.51
N VAL A 36 -5.29 12.85 -13.24
CA VAL A 36 -5.92 12.00 -14.25
C VAL A 36 -5.64 10.54 -13.93
N THR A 37 -6.66 9.70 -14.08
CA THR A 37 -6.50 8.25 -13.95
C THR A 37 -5.82 7.65 -15.18
N ASN A 38 -5.05 6.58 -14.97
CA ASN A 38 -4.55 5.71 -16.04
C ASN A 38 -5.57 4.68 -16.53
N GLY A 39 -6.83 4.77 -16.07
CA GLY A 39 -7.91 3.83 -16.42
C GLY A 39 -8.04 2.62 -15.50
N ALA A 40 -7.18 2.50 -14.48
CA ALA A 40 -7.22 1.36 -13.56
C ALA A 40 -8.49 1.33 -12.70
N ALA A 41 -8.98 2.48 -12.20
CA ALA A 41 -10.21 2.57 -11.41
C ALA A 41 -11.46 2.75 -12.28
N ASP A 42 -12.61 2.19 -11.84
CA ASP A 42 -13.91 2.45 -12.44
C ASP A 42 -14.43 3.83 -12.06
N GLU A 43 -14.08 4.30 -10.86
CA GLU A 43 -14.34 5.66 -10.40
C GLU A 43 -13.09 6.20 -9.70
N PHE A 44 -12.66 7.39 -10.11
CA PHE A 44 -11.39 7.99 -9.68
C PHE A 44 -11.59 9.32 -8.97
N PHE A 45 -10.87 9.51 -7.86
CA PHE A 45 -10.86 10.71 -7.04
C PHE A 45 -9.44 11.27 -6.97
N PRO A 46 -9.12 12.33 -7.71
CA PRO A 46 -7.80 12.94 -7.67
C PRO A 46 -7.57 13.71 -6.35
N GLY A 47 -6.36 13.61 -5.82
CA GLY A 47 -5.92 14.37 -4.66
C GLY A 47 -4.93 13.63 -3.78
N SER A 48 -4.33 14.35 -2.84
CA SER A 48 -3.43 13.76 -1.85
C SER A 48 -4.23 13.00 -0.79
N ILE A 49 -3.73 11.83 -0.38
CA ILE A 49 -4.33 11.09 0.74
C ILE A 49 -4.21 11.82 2.10
N THR A 50 -3.41 12.90 2.16
CA THR A 50 -3.30 13.79 3.32
C THR A 50 -4.33 14.91 3.29
N ASP A 51 -5.09 15.07 2.19
CA ASP A 51 -6.09 16.12 2.01
C ASP A 51 -7.46 15.69 2.58
N GLU A 52 -7.84 16.28 3.69
CA GLU A 52 -9.14 16.03 4.34
C GLU A 52 -10.33 16.40 3.42
N ASP A 53 -10.20 17.39 2.55
CA ASP A 53 -11.30 17.80 1.65
C ASP A 53 -11.50 16.79 0.52
N MET A 54 -10.43 16.13 0.05
CA MET A 54 -10.55 14.99 -0.85
C MET A 54 -11.38 13.88 -0.18
N TRP A 55 -11.05 13.54 1.07
CA TRP A 55 -11.77 12.49 1.80
C TRP A 55 -13.23 12.84 2.07
N LYS A 56 -13.55 14.11 2.31
CA LYS A 56 -14.94 14.58 2.42
C LYS A 56 -15.69 14.37 1.11
N ARG A 57 -15.10 14.75 -0.04
CA ARG A 57 -15.71 14.51 -1.37
C ARG A 57 -15.98 13.03 -1.63
N ILE A 58 -15.02 12.15 -1.32
CA ILE A 58 -15.21 10.69 -1.42
C ILE A 58 -16.36 10.24 -0.53
N SER A 59 -16.38 10.67 0.73
CA SER A 59 -17.41 10.28 1.69
C SER A 59 -18.81 10.75 1.27
N GLU A 60 -18.94 11.95 0.73
CA GLU A 60 -20.20 12.49 0.19
C GLU A 60 -20.68 11.70 -1.03
N ASN A 61 -19.78 11.40 -1.95
CA ASN A 61 -20.08 10.57 -3.11
C ASN A 61 -20.57 9.17 -2.67
N PHE A 62 -19.85 8.53 -1.75
CA PHE A 62 -20.20 7.21 -1.23
C PHE A 62 -21.55 7.20 -0.50
N LYS A 63 -21.84 8.25 0.28
CA LYS A 63 -23.18 8.40 0.92
C LYS A 63 -24.28 8.54 -0.12
N LYS A 64 -24.09 9.41 -1.11
CA LYS A 64 -25.07 9.65 -2.19
C LYS A 64 -25.36 8.37 -2.99
N LYS A 65 -24.34 7.54 -3.25
CA LYS A 65 -24.48 6.28 -3.99
C LYS A 65 -24.81 5.09 -3.10
N ASN A 66 -24.93 5.28 -1.79
CA ASN A 66 -25.09 4.23 -0.78
C ASN A 66 -24.03 3.11 -0.91
N VAL A 67 -22.75 3.49 -1.12
CA VAL A 67 -21.64 2.55 -1.27
C VAL A 67 -21.46 1.73 0.00
N ALA A 68 -21.18 0.44 -0.17
CA ALA A 68 -20.68 -0.46 0.86
C ALA A 68 -19.32 -1.01 0.37
N LEU A 69 -18.27 -0.84 1.17
CA LEU A 69 -16.92 -1.30 0.82
C LEU A 69 -16.65 -2.68 1.41
N ASP A 70 -16.21 -3.62 0.57
CA ASP A 70 -15.70 -4.91 1.01
C ASP A 70 -14.21 -4.84 1.38
N ALA A 71 -13.46 -3.91 0.76
CA ALA A 71 -12.06 -3.72 1.09
C ALA A 71 -11.60 -2.25 0.96
N LEU A 72 -10.61 -1.90 1.80
CA LEU A 72 -9.75 -0.74 1.65
C LEU A 72 -8.31 -1.21 1.48
N VAL A 73 -7.66 -0.80 0.39
CA VAL A 73 -6.26 -1.14 0.09
C VAL A 73 -5.42 0.13 0.09
N ASN A 74 -4.58 0.27 1.12
CA ASN A 74 -3.73 1.42 1.32
C ASN A 74 -2.35 1.18 0.71
N ILE A 75 -2.14 1.65 -0.55
CA ILE A 75 -0.88 1.50 -1.29
C ILE A 75 -0.11 2.80 -1.41
N ALA A 76 -0.82 3.94 -1.45
CA ALA A 76 -0.19 5.24 -1.61
C ALA A 76 0.96 5.42 -0.62
N GLY A 77 2.10 5.86 -1.13
CA GLY A 77 3.30 6.06 -0.34
C GLY A 77 4.39 6.74 -1.16
N ARG A 78 5.40 7.22 -0.44
CA ARG A 78 6.61 7.78 -1.02
C ARG A 78 7.84 7.27 -0.29
N ASN A 79 9.01 7.37 -0.93
CA ASN A 79 10.28 7.24 -0.25
C ASN A 79 11.15 8.48 -0.50
N TYR A 80 12.21 8.58 0.27
CA TYR A 80 13.20 9.64 0.15
C TYR A 80 14.54 9.07 0.59
N PHE A 81 15.52 9.14 -0.30
CA PHE A 81 16.89 8.74 0.00
C PHE A 81 17.66 9.94 0.54
N SER A 82 18.18 9.83 1.76
CA SER A 82 19.07 10.82 2.35
C SER A 82 19.89 10.19 3.48
N PRO A 83 21.23 10.23 3.41
CA PRO A 83 22.05 9.97 4.57
C PRO A 83 21.70 10.90 5.71
N ILE A 84 21.89 10.46 6.97
CA ILE A 84 21.40 11.19 8.15
C ILE A 84 21.96 12.60 8.27
N GLU A 85 23.20 12.81 7.86
CA GLU A 85 23.86 14.13 7.88
C GLU A 85 23.30 15.11 6.85
N GLN A 86 22.56 14.62 5.86
CA GLN A 86 21.89 15.42 4.82
C GLN A 86 20.36 15.42 5.01
N ALA A 87 19.86 14.90 6.13
CA ALA A 87 18.43 14.72 6.34
C ALA A 87 17.68 16.06 6.39
N ASP A 88 16.69 16.23 5.51
CA ASP A 88 15.71 17.31 5.59
C ASP A 88 14.51 16.88 6.44
N ILE A 89 14.31 17.56 7.55
CA ILE A 89 13.20 17.26 8.48
C ILE A 89 11.83 17.50 7.84
N ASN A 90 11.71 18.38 6.85
CA ASN A 90 10.44 18.58 6.16
C ASN A 90 10.13 17.37 5.26
N GLU A 91 11.12 16.82 4.56
CA GLU A 91 10.98 15.57 3.80
C GLU A 91 10.60 14.38 4.70
N TRP A 92 11.16 14.32 5.93
CA TRP A 92 10.76 13.33 6.92
C TRP A 92 9.30 13.48 7.33
N ARG A 93 8.85 14.71 7.63
CA ARG A 93 7.45 15.01 7.97
C ARG A 93 6.52 14.62 6.83
N ASP A 94 6.82 15.05 5.61
CA ASP A 94 6.03 14.72 4.43
C ASP A 94 5.94 13.21 4.20
N MET A 95 7.02 12.47 4.48
CA MET A 95 7.00 11.01 4.35
C MET A 95 6.12 10.36 5.41
N PHE A 96 6.16 10.81 6.66
CA PHE A 96 5.24 10.35 7.70
C PHE A 96 3.80 10.76 7.39
N ASP A 97 3.59 11.96 6.88
CA ASP A 97 2.26 12.43 6.51
C ASP A 97 1.64 11.57 5.41
N VAL A 98 2.40 11.24 4.38
CA VAL A 98 1.89 10.37 3.30
C VAL A 98 1.79 8.92 3.75
N ASN A 99 2.88 8.32 4.27
CA ASN A 99 2.96 6.87 4.48
C ASN A 99 2.18 6.40 5.72
N VAL A 100 1.95 7.27 6.70
CA VAL A 100 1.30 6.92 7.98
C VAL A 100 0.01 7.71 8.17
N ASN A 101 0.07 9.05 8.26
CA ASN A 101 -1.09 9.88 8.55
C ASN A 101 -2.15 9.80 7.44
N GLY A 102 -1.74 9.80 6.16
CA GLY A 102 -2.64 9.62 5.02
C GLY A 102 -3.36 8.27 5.04
N MET A 103 -2.67 7.20 5.47
CA MET A 103 -3.29 5.88 5.69
C MET A 103 -4.33 5.93 6.80
N VAL A 104 -4.05 6.61 7.91
CA VAL A 104 -5.02 6.82 9.00
C VAL A 104 -6.24 7.61 8.51
N CYS A 105 -6.04 8.66 7.70
CA CYS A 105 -7.13 9.39 7.07
C CYS A 105 -8.00 8.50 6.19
N ALA A 106 -7.40 7.67 5.35
CA ALA A 106 -8.12 6.71 4.50
C ALA A 106 -8.99 5.76 5.34
N ILE A 107 -8.43 5.19 6.39
CA ILE A 107 -9.14 4.28 7.30
C ILE A 107 -10.29 5.00 8.02
N LYS A 108 -10.02 6.16 8.61
CA LYS A 108 -11.00 6.98 9.33
C LYS A 108 -12.23 7.29 8.46
N HIS A 109 -12.00 7.73 7.24
CA HIS A 109 -13.09 8.13 6.33
C HIS A 109 -13.81 6.95 5.68
N SER A 110 -13.14 5.80 5.52
CA SER A 110 -13.70 4.59 4.88
C SER A 110 -14.42 3.66 5.86
N LYS A 111 -14.13 3.72 7.16
CA LYS A 111 -14.64 2.81 8.21
C LYS A 111 -16.16 2.64 8.14
N GLN A 112 -16.91 3.73 8.06
CA GLN A 112 -18.39 3.70 8.03
C GLN A 112 -18.96 2.96 6.81
N PHE A 113 -18.22 2.87 5.71
CA PHE A 113 -18.60 2.17 4.48
C PHE A 113 -18.20 0.70 4.51
N LEU A 114 -17.06 0.39 5.15
CA LEU A 114 -16.63 -0.98 5.43
C LEU A 114 -17.59 -1.69 6.38
N GLU A 115 -18.07 -1.02 7.40
CA GLU A 115 -19.01 -1.59 8.38
C GLU A 115 -20.37 -2.00 7.79
N LYS A 116 -20.68 -1.58 6.56
CA LYS A 116 -21.92 -1.97 5.85
C LYS A 116 -21.85 -3.38 5.25
N THR A 117 -20.67 -3.98 5.13
CA THR A 117 -20.50 -5.34 4.58
C THR A 117 -20.26 -6.37 5.68
N ASN A 118 -20.38 -7.65 5.34
CA ASN A 118 -20.29 -8.73 6.32
C ASN A 118 -18.86 -9.13 6.68
N THR A 119 -17.94 -9.03 5.73
CA THR A 119 -16.55 -9.50 5.88
C THR A 119 -15.53 -8.48 5.37
N PRO A 120 -15.61 -7.23 5.83
CA PRO A 120 -14.74 -6.18 5.33
C PRO A 120 -13.29 -6.40 5.76
N ALA A 121 -12.35 -5.92 4.90
CA ALA A 121 -10.94 -6.00 5.19
C ALA A 121 -10.21 -4.71 4.84
N ILE A 122 -9.16 -4.41 5.61
CA ILE A 122 -8.18 -3.38 5.32
C ILE A 122 -6.84 -4.07 5.07
N VAL A 123 -6.18 -3.73 3.97
CA VAL A 123 -4.83 -4.20 3.67
C VAL A 123 -3.91 -2.99 3.49
N ASN A 124 -2.90 -2.90 4.36
CA ASN A 124 -1.93 -1.83 4.38
C ASN A 124 -0.64 -2.23 3.65
N MET A 125 -0.05 -1.30 2.90
CA MET A 125 1.23 -1.51 2.24
C MET A 125 2.38 -1.19 3.19
N SER A 126 3.00 -2.23 3.75
CA SER A 126 4.26 -2.16 4.46
C SER A 126 5.45 -2.31 3.50
N SER A 127 6.56 -2.83 3.97
CA SER A 127 7.79 -3.17 3.23
C SER A 127 8.68 -4.03 4.10
N ILE A 128 9.58 -4.81 3.52
CA ILE A 128 10.71 -5.41 4.26
C ILE A 128 11.54 -4.35 4.99
N SER A 129 11.53 -3.10 4.52
CA SER A 129 12.18 -1.96 5.19
C SER A 129 11.59 -1.64 6.57
N GLY A 130 10.43 -2.19 6.95
CA GLY A 130 9.94 -2.16 8.32
C GLY A 130 10.66 -3.11 9.27
N TYR A 131 11.43 -4.06 8.73
CA TYR A 131 12.14 -5.11 9.47
C TYR A 131 13.66 -4.99 9.38
N ILE A 132 14.16 -4.49 8.27
CA ILE A 132 15.59 -4.33 8.01
C ILE A 132 15.95 -2.88 7.79
N GLY A 133 17.18 -2.50 8.18
CA GLY A 133 17.73 -1.19 7.89
C GLY A 133 18.26 -1.11 6.45
N SER A 134 18.18 0.08 5.86
CA SER A 134 18.79 0.38 4.57
C SER A 134 19.50 1.72 4.66
N HIS A 135 20.77 1.77 4.25
CA HIS A 135 21.54 3.01 4.26
C HIS A 135 20.84 4.12 3.45
N GLY A 136 20.70 5.30 4.04
CA GLY A 136 20.05 6.45 3.43
C GLY A 136 18.51 6.39 3.38
N TYR A 137 17.87 5.34 3.91
CA TYR A 137 16.41 5.18 3.94
C TYR A 137 15.82 5.17 5.37
N ALA A 138 16.52 5.76 6.34
CA ALA A 138 16.10 5.72 7.75
C ALA A 138 14.65 6.21 7.95
N ALA A 139 14.24 7.32 7.30
CA ALA A 139 12.88 7.82 7.37
C ALA A 139 11.86 6.82 6.79
N TYR A 140 12.16 6.23 5.63
CA TYR A 140 11.29 5.25 5.01
C TYR A 140 11.13 4.00 5.89
N CYS A 141 12.24 3.46 6.41
CA CYS A 141 12.23 2.33 7.34
C CYS A 141 11.37 2.64 8.57
N ALA A 142 11.53 3.84 9.16
CA ALA A 142 10.72 4.27 10.29
C ALA A 142 9.22 4.32 9.97
N THR A 143 8.83 4.86 8.80
CA THR A 143 7.41 4.88 8.39
C THR A 143 6.85 3.48 8.18
N LYS A 144 7.63 2.53 7.64
CA LYS A 144 7.16 1.16 7.41
C LYS A 144 7.06 0.35 8.71
N GLY A 145 7.97 0.56 9.65
CA GLY A 145 7.82 0.04 11.02
C GLY A 145 6.59 0.62 11.73
N ALA A 146 6.30 1.90 11.53
CA ALA A 146 5.07 2.52 12.05
C ALA A 146 3.80 1.90 11.43
N VAL A 147 3.78 1.60 10.11
CA VAL A 147 2.66 0.91 9.44
C VAL A 147 2.43 -0.48 10.03
N ASP A 148 3.48 -1.24 10.32
CA ASP A 148 3.37 -2.57 10.93
C ASP A 148 2.75 -2.50 12.33
N SER A 149 3.19 -1.54 13.14
CA SER A 149 2.64 -1.31 14.49
C SER A 149 1.19 -0.81 14.42
N LEU A 150 0.90 0.13 13.52
CA LEU A 150 -0.46 0.64 13.27
C LEU A 150 -1.40 -0.48 12.85
N THR A 151 -0.98 -1.38 11.96
CA THR A 151 -1.77 -2.52 11.51
C THR A 151 -2.17 -3.42 12.67
N LYS A 152 -1.24 -3.74 13.57
CA LYS A 152 -1.50 -4.56 14.76
C LYS A 152 -2.48 -3.87 15.71
N SER A 153 -2.29 -2.58 15.99
CA SER A 153 -3.17 -1.81 16.89
C SER A 153 -4.59 -1.72 16.33
N LEU A 154 -4.73 -1.32 15.06
CA LEU A 154 -6.04 -1.19 14.41
C LEU A 154 -6.76 -2.55 14.26
N SER A 155 -6.02 -3.65 14.13
CA SER A 155 -6.63 -4.97 14.08
C SER A 155 -7.39 -5.32 15.35
N LEU A 156 -6.92 -4.85 16.51
CA LEU A 156 -7.60 -5.02 17.79
C LEU A 156 -8.77 -4.05 17.95
N GLU A 157 -8.56 -2.80 17.52
CA GLU A 157 -9.57 -1.74 17.65
C GLU A 157 -10.80 -1.98 16.77
N LEU A 158 -10.59 -2.53 15.55
CA LEU A 158 -11.64 -2.72 14.55
C LEU A 158 -12.25 -4.13 14.56
N ALA A 159 -11.65 -5.07 15.28
CA ALA A 159 -12.23 -6.40 15.49
C ALA A 159 -13.51 -6.33 16.36
N PRO A 160 -14.47 -7.28 16.20
CA PRO A 160 -14.45 -8.37 15.23
C PRO A 160 -15.00 -7.97 13.85
N LYS A 161 -15.34 -6.70 13.63
CA LYS A 161 -16.08 -6.25 12.45
C LYS A 161 -15.22 -6.14 11.21
N ILE A 162 -14.01 -5.61 11.33
CA ILE A 162 -13.11 -5.36 10.19
C ILE A 162 -11.77 -6.05 10.47
N ARG A 163 -11.28 -6.86 9.54
CA ARG A 163 -9.93 -7.40 9.59
C ARG A 163 -8.93 -6.39 9.07
N VAL A 164 -7.77 -6.27 9.71
CA VAL A 164 -6.71 -5.35 9.30
C VAL A 164 -5.39 -6.14 9.21
N ASN A 165 -4.83 -6.21 8.01
CA ASN A 165 -3.55 -6.86 7.76
C ASN A 165 -2.63 -5.96 6.93
N ALA A 166 -1.37 -6.34 6.79
CA ALA A 166 -0.43 -5.67 5.91
C ALA A 166 0.30 -6.67 5.02
N VAL A 167 0.81 -6.17 3.90
CA VAL A 167 1.78 -6.88 3.04
C VAL A 167 3.10 -6.12 3.12
N ALA A 168 4.21 -6.84 3.31
CA ALA A 168 5.58 -6.34 3.30
C ALA A 168 6.32 -6.91 2.08
N PRO A 169 6.30 -6.22 0.93
CA PRO A 169 7.03 -6.64 -0.25
C PRO A 169 8.53 -6.47 -0.09
N GLY A 170 9.30 -7.30 -0.82
CA GLY A 170 10.69 -7.03 -1.18
C GLY A 170 10.79 -6.01 -2.32
N TRP A 171 11.78 -6.21 -3.21
CA TRP A 171 11.90 -5.41 -4.42
C TRP A 171 10.89 -5.85 -5.48
N ILE A 172 10.05 -4.91 -5.89
CA ILE A 172 9.00 -5.14 -6.89
C ILE A 172 9.25 -4.23 -8.09
N GLU A 173 9.15 -4.75 -9.29
CA GLU A 173 9.37 -4.02 -10.53
C GLU A 173 8.26 -2.99 -10.78
N THR A 174 8.48 -1.77 -10.35
CA THR A 174 7.56 -0.64 -10.46
C THR A 174 8.33 0.64 -10.81
N PRO A 175 7.67 1.68 -11.34
CA PRO A 175 8.32 2.99 -11.52
C PRO A 175 8.98 3.53 -10.23
N PHE A 176 8.42 3.19 -9.08
CA PHE A 176 8.93 3.58 -7.76
C PHE A 176 10.33 2.98 -7.47
N THR A 177 10.59 1.74 -7.88
CA THR A 177 11.88 1.04 -7.68
C THR A 177 12.85 1.25 -8.83
N VAL A 178 12.34 1.34 -10.06
CA VAL A 178 13.16 1.58 -11.26
C VAL A 178 13.85 2.94 -11.20
N ALA A 179 13.15 3.99 -10.72
CA ALA A 179 13.77 5.31 -10.52
C ALA A 179 15.02 5.27 -9.62
N GLY A 180 15.07 4.36 -8.63
CA GLY A 180 16.26 4.14 -7.80
C GLY A 180 17.42 3.46 -8.54
N LEU A 181 17.11 2.61 -9.53
CA LEU A 181 18.13 1.96 -10.38
C LEU A 181 18.81 2.97 -11.32
N GLU A 182 18.03 3.88 -11.88
CA GLU A 182 18.50 4.90 -12.84
C GLU A 182 19.47 5.92 -12.21
N LEU A 183 19.47 6.06 -10.89
CA LEU A 183 20.38 6.90 -10.14
C LEU A 183 21.76 6.25 -9.89
N SER A 184 21.92 4.98 -10.23
CA SER A 184 23.18 4.25 -10.08
C SER A 184 24.14 4.52 -11.24
N ASP A 185 25.44 4.57 -10.96
CA ASP A 185 26.49 4.67 -11.98
C ASP A 185 26.51 3.46 -12.96
N ASP A 186 26.03 2.30 -12.50
CA ASP A 186 25.85 1.09 -13.34
C ASP A 186 24.50 0.43 -13.02
N PRO A 187 23.41 0.86 -13.70
CA PRO A 187 22.05 0.32 -13.47
C PRO A 187 21.94 -1.18 -13.74
N VAL A 188 22.71 -1.70 -14.70
CA VAL A 188 22.68 -3.13 -15.06
C VAL A 188 23.28 -3.99 -13.95
N GLN A 189 24.43 -3.60 -13.43
CA GLN A 189 25.06 -4.32 -12.33
C GLN A 189 24.26 -4.16 -11.03
N TYR A 190 23.71 -2.96 -10.79
CA TYR A 190 22.85 -2.73 -9.63
C TYR A 190 21.62 -3.64 -9.67
N ARG A 191 20.94 -3.76 -10.84
CA ARG A 191 19.81 -4.68 -11.01
C ARG A 191 20.20 -6.13 -10.71
N LYS A 192 21.31 -6.61 -11.24
CA LYS A 192 21.81 -7.96 -10.95
C LYS A 192 22.05 -8.18 -9.46
N ASN A 193 22.62 -7.19 -8.79
CA ASN A 193 22.87 -7.26 -7.35
C ASN A 193 21.54 -7.38 -6.58
N VAL A 194 20.55 -6.55 -6.93
CA VAL A 194 19.20 -6.60 -6.32
C VAL A 194 18.53 -7.96 -6.55
N GLU A 195 18.60 -8.50 -7.77
CA GLU A 195 18.08 -9.84 -8.08
C GLU A 195 18.75 -10.92 -7.24
N GLN A 196 20.06 -10.84 -7.09
CA GLN A 196 20.85 -11.78 -6.28
C GLN A 196 20.59 -11.67 -4.78
N MET A 197 20.07 -10.57 -4.27
CA MET A 197 19.65 -10.46 -2.86
C MET A 197 18.43 -11.32 -2.54
N HIS A 198 17.66 -11.74 -3.54
CA HIS A 198 16.49 -12.61 -3.35
C HIS A 198 16.87 -14.09 -3.49
N ALA A 199 16.31 -14.97 -2.64
CA ALA A 199 16.53 -16.41 -2.79
C ALA A 199 15.98 -16.94 -4.12
N LEU A 200 14.93 -16.30 -4.66
CA LEU A 200 14.37 -16.62 -5.97
C LEU A 200 15.17 -16.04 -7.15
N ASN A 201 16.28 -15.31 -6.90
CA ASN A 201 17.17 -14.69 -7.89
C ASN A 201 16.46 -13.81 -8.93
N ARG A 202 15.40 -13.14 -8.52
CA ARG A 202 14.67 -12.15 -9.31
C ARG A 202 13.94 -11.15 -8.40
N VAL A 203 13.58 -10.01 -8.95
CA VAL A 203 12.61 -9.11 -8.31
C VAL A 203 11.18 -9.65 -8.47
N GLY A 204 10.27 -9.21 -7.60
CA GLY A 204 8.86 -9.53 -7.71
C GLY A 204 8.15 -8.65 -8.74
N THR A 205 6.97 -9.08 -9.16
CA THR A 205 6.07 -8.31 -10.04
C THR A 205 4.94 -7.67 -9.25
N PRO A 206 4.38 -6.53 -9.73
CA PRO A 206 3.18 -5.95 -9.12
C PRO A 206 2.02 -6.93 -8.98
N GLN A 207 1.84 -7.81 -9.97
CA GLN A 207 0.77 -8.82 -10.00
C GLN A 207 0.92 -9.86 -8.89
N GLU A 208 2.14 -10.23 -8.51
CA GLU A 208 2.37 -11.15 -7.39
C GLU A 208 1.93 -10.53 -6.08
N ILE A 209 2.21 -9.24 -5.87
CA ILE A 209 1.77 -8.51 -4.68
C ILE A 209 0.25 -8.29 -4.67
N ALA A 210 -0.32 -7.96 -5.84
CA ALA A 210 -1.77 -7.77 -5.98
C ALA A 210 -2.57 -9.02 -5.57
N LYS A 211 -2.10 -10.21 -5.93
CA LYS A 211 -2.72 -11.48 -5.53
C LYS A 211 -2.70 -11.70 -4.02
N VAL A 212 -1.60 -11.36 -3.35
CA VAL A 212 -1.50 -11.45 -1.88
C VAL A 212 -2.48 -10.46 -1.22
N ILE A 213 -2.55 -9.23 -1.74
CA ILE A 213 -3.48 -8.19 -1.26
C ILE A 213 -4.92 -8.64 -1.45
N TYR A 214 -5.28 -9.15 -2.63
CA TYR A 214 -6.61 -9.68 -2.90
C TYR A 214 -6.97 -10.83 -1.93
N TRP A 215 -6.07 -11.80 -1.75
CA TRP A 215 -6.29 -12.90 -0.81
C TRP A 215 -6.52 -12.41 0.61
N LEU A 216 -5.72 -11.46 1.12
CA LEU A 216 -5.93 -10.86 2.44
C LEU A 216 -7.24 -10.08 2.55
N SER A 217 -7.77 -9.58 1.44
CA SER A 217 -9.05 -8.88 1.37
C SER A 217 -10.25 -9.83 1.26
N SER A 218 -10.01 -11.08 0.88
CA SER A 218 -11.07 -12.08 0.61
C SER A 218 -11.47 -12.86 1.87
N ALA A 219 -12.52 -13.67 1.73
CA ALA A 219 -12.97 -14.60 2.77
C ALA A 219 -11.97 -15.74 3.05
N ASP A 220 -11.06 -16.03 2.09
CA ASP A 220 -10.07 -17.11 2.22
C ASP A 220 -9.04 -16.84 3.32
N SER A 221 -8.91 -15.58 3.75
CA SER A 221 -8.08 -15.16 4.88
C SER A 221 -8.90 -14.78 6.13
N SER A 222 -10.10 -15.33 6.27
CA SER A 222 -11.08 -14.94 7.31
C SER A 222 -10.57 -15.04 8.76
N PHE A 223 -9.56 -15.87 9.03
CA PHE A 223 -8.98 -16.01 10.37
C PHE A 223 -7.69 -15.20 10.54
N MET A 224 -7.40 -14.26 9.63
CA MET A 224 -6.22 -13.40 9.69
C MET A 224 -6.60 -11.95 9.99
N THR A 225 -6.06 -11.44 11.09
CA THR A 225 -6.08 -10.01 11.43
C THR A 225 -4.81 -9.68 12.23
N GLY A 226 -4.27 -8.48 12.08
CA GLY A 226 -3.02 -8.04 12.73
C GLY A 226 -1.74 -8.63 12.15
N SER A 227 -1.83 -9.38 11.06
CA SER A 227 -0.68 -10.01 10.42
C SER A 227 0.01 -9.07 9.43
N VAL A 228 1.34 -9.17 9.35
CA VAL A 228 2.14 -8.58 8.28
C VAL A 228 2.71 -9.73 7.45
N VAL A 229 2.23 -9.88 6.22
CA VAL A 229 2.64 -10.96 5.32
C VAL A 229 3.83 -10.51 4.50
N ILE A 230 4.97 -11.15 4.69
CA ILE A 230 6.20 -10.90 3.95
C ILE A 230 6.08 -11.57 2.58
N SER A 231 6.31 -10.79 1.51
CA SER A 231 6.30 -11.26 0.12
C SER A 231 7.53 -10.68 -0.61
N ASP A 232 8.69 -11.27 -0.34
CA ASP A 232 10.00 -10.72 -0.64
C ASP A 232 10.92 -11.63 -1.47
N GLY A 233 10.41 -12.74 -2.00
CA GLY A 233 11.22 -13.70 -2.75
C GLY A 233 12.38 -14.32 -1.93
N GLY A 234 12.24 -14.32 -0.60
CA GLY A 234 13.24 -14.85 0.33
C GLY A 234 14.42 -13.89 0.58
N TYR A 235 14.22 -12.59 0.35
CA TYR A 235 15.24 -11.57 0.62
C TYR A 235 15.70 -11.60 2.08
N MET A 236 14.75 -11.61 3.04
CA MET A 236 15.07 -11.53 4.47
C MET A 236 15.67 -12.81 5.06
N VAL A 237 15.62 -13.93 4.36
CA VAL A 237 16.11 -15.24 4.83
C VAL A 237 17.32 -15.76 4.07
N LYS A 238 17.81 -15.02 3.10
CA LYS A 238 18.94 -15.42 2.22
C LYS A 238 20.32 -15.11 2.83
N ASN A 239 20.52 -14.91 4.06
CA ASN A 239 21.84 -14.66 4.66
C ASN A 239 22.69 -15.91 4.72
#